data_a805fc90a90e4c7c86f0057de86595c6
#
_entry.id   a805fc90a90e4c7c86f0057de86595c6
#
_cell.length_a   1.000
_cell.length_b   1.000
_cell.length_c   1.000
_cell.angle_alpha   90.00
_cell.angle_beta   90.00
_cell.angle_gamma   90.00
#
_symmetry.space_group_name_H-M   'P 1'
#
loop_
_entity.id
_entity.type
_entity.pdbx_description
1 polymer ?
#
loop_
_entity_poly.entity_id
_entity_poly.type
_entity_poly.pdbx_seq_one_letter_code
_entity_poly.pdbx_strand_id
1 'polypeptide(L)'
;MKLTQPLADVYCKEQKTALEAQRLAQEISFAPMVFQVSRLMVKFGILEYLSNNHKGVTQTEIVEYTKLSNYAVQVLLEASLSIGTVITSDDKFFISKAGWFLLNDPMAKAN
;
A
#
# COMPACT_ATOMS: atom_id res chain seq x y z
N MET A 1 -16.39 -30.01 -9.40
CA MET A 1 -17.30 -28.85 -9.33
C MET A 1 -17.77 -28.49 -10.72
N LYS A 2 -19.07 -28.34 -10.88
CA LYS A 2 -19.64 -27.89 -12.16
C LYS A 2 -20.04 -26.42 -12.05
N LEU A 3 -19.57 -25.61 -12.99
CA LEU A 3 -19.89 -24.18 -13.03
C LEU A 3 -21.13 -23.97 -13.91
N THR A 4 -21.97 -23.01 -13.54
CA THR A 4 -23.03 -22.53 -14.43
C THR A 4 -22.39 -21.85 -15.64
N GLN A 5 -23.13 -21.76 -16.75
CA GLN A 5 -22.54 -21.22 -17.98
C GLN A 5 -21.97 -19.82 -17.82
N PRO A 6 -22.63 -18.86 -17.13
CA PRO A 6 -22.03 -17.54 -16.91
C PRO A 6 -20.70 -17.61 -16.16
N LEU A 7 -20.60 -18.48 -15.15
CA LEU A 7 -19.35 -18.64 -14.40
C LEU A 7 -18.29 -19.36 -15.23
N ALA A 8 -18.68 -20.34 -16.03
CA ALA A 8 -17.76 -21.04 -16.92
C ALA A 8 -17.14 -20.08 -17.95
N ASP A 9 -17.93 -19.14 -18.47
CA ASP A 9 -17.43 -18.15 -19.44
C ASP A 9 -16.34 -17.27 -18.82
N VAL A 10 -16.44 -16.99 -17.50
CA VAL A 10 -15.46 -16.17 -16.79
C VAL A 10 -14.22 -16.99 -16.38
N TYR A 11 -14.43 -18.23 -15.88
CA TYR A 11 -13.35 -18.96 -15.19
C TYR A 11 -12.69 -20.06 -16.01
N CYS A 12 -13.28 -20.49 -17.12
CA CYS A 12 -12.74 -21.62 -17.86
C CYS A 12 -11.74 -21.25 -18.96
N LYS A 13 -11.47 -19.97 -19.15
CA LYS A 13 -10.53 -19.51 -20.18
C LYS A 13 -9.54 -18.54 -19.58
N GLU A 14 -8.29 -18.66 -20.04
CA GLU A 14 -7.27 -17.69 -19.68
C GLU A 14 -7.55 -16.38 -20.40
N GLN A 15 -7.71 -15.29 -19.64
CA GLN A 15 -8.05 -13.98 -20.19
C GLN A 15 -6.92 -12.95 -20.05
N LYS A 16 -5.84 -13.30 -19.35
CA LYS A 16 -4.74 -12.39 -19.13
C LYS A 16 -3.68 -12.53 -20.20
N THR A 17 -3.07 -11.40 -20.58
CA THR A 17 -1.85 -11.42 -21.37
C THR A 17 -0.71 -11.96 -20.51
N ALA A 18 0.40 -12.33 -21.17
CA ALA A 18 1.59 -12.78 -20.43
C ALA A 18 2.09 -11.73 -19.44
N LEU A 19 2.06 -10.45 -19.82
CA LEU A 19 2.50 -9.36 -18.95
C LEU A 19 1.56 -9.21 -17.74
N GLU A 20 0.26 -9.27 -17.95
CA GLU A 20 -0.72 -9.20 -16.86
C GLU A 20 -0.57 -10.39 -15.90
N ALA A 21 -0.37 -11.59 -16.43
CA ALA A 21 -0.17 -12.78 -15.61
C ALA A 21 1.11 -12.69 -14.78
N GLN A 22 2.20 -12.19 -15.38
CA GLN A 22 3.48 -11.99 -14.69
C GLN A 22 3.33 -10.97 -13.55
N ARG A 23 2.63 -9.87 -13.81
CA ARG A 23 2.38 -8.83 -12.80
C ARG A 23 1.57 -9.40 -11.64
N LEU A 24 0.52 -10.16 -11.94
CA LEU A 24 -0.30 -10.80 -10.89
C LEU A 24 0.54 -11.75 -10.04
N ALA A 25 1.40 -12.54 -10.67
CA ALA A 25 2.28 -13.46 -9.95
C ALA A 25 3.21 -12.71 -9.00
N GLN A 26 3.75 -11.57 -9.43
CA GLN A 26 4.60 -10.73 -8.60
C GLN A 26 3.81 -10.13 -7.42
N GLU A 27 2.60 -9.65 -7.66
CA GLU A 27 1.74 -9.13 -6.61
C GLU A 27 1.44 -10.20 -5.55
N ILE A 28 1.16 -11.42 -5.98
CA ILE A 28 0.91 -12.53 -5.06
C ILE A 28 2.16 -12.85 -4.24
N SER A 29 3.32 -12.90 -4.90
CA SER A 29 4.59 -13.22 -4.24
C SER A 29 4.97 -12.21 -3.18
N PHE A 30 4.70 -10.92 -3.41
CA PHE A 30 5.05 -9.85 -2.50
C PHE A 30 3.92 -9.47 -1.54
N ALA A 31 2.74 -10.11 -1.65
CA ALA A 31 1.59 -9.76 -0.84
C ALA A 31 1.83 -9.78 0.67
N PRO A 32 2.57 -10.75 1.24
CA PRO A 32 2.85 -10.71 2.68
C PRO A 32 3.64 -9.49 3.11
N MET A 33 4.65 -9.08 2.31
CA MET A 33 5.45 -7.90 2.59
C MET A 33 4.61 -6.62 2.44
N VAL A 34 3.80 -6.54 1.38
CA VAL A 34 2.90 -5.41 1.14
C VAL A 34 1.94 -5.23 2.31
N PHE A 35 1.37 -6.33 2.78
CA PHE A 35 0.47 -6.30 3.94
C PHE A 35 1.18 -5.80 5.19
N GLN A 36 2.39 -6.33 5.49
CA GLN A 36 3.13 -5.95 6.68
C GLN A 36 3.53 -4.47 6.66
N VAL A 37 4.06 -3.99 5.54
CA VAL A 37 4.43 -2.58 5.41
C VAL A 37 3.20 -1.69 5.58
N SER A 38 2.11 -2.04 4.92
CA SER A 38 0.87 -1.26 4.99
C SER A 38 0.31 -1.23 6.39
N ARG A 39 0.34 -2.36 7.09
CA ARG A 39 -0.10 -2.45 8.47
C ARG A 39 0.75 -1.57 9.40
N LEU A 40 2.06 -1.58 9.21
CA LEU A 40 2.97 -0.75 10.01
C LEU A 40 2.76 0.73 9.73
N MET A 41 2.50 1.10 8.48
CA MET A 41 2.21 2.50 8.12
C MET A 41 0.95 3.02 8.81
N VAL A 42 -0.05 2.14 9.01
CA VAL A 42 -1.25 2.48 9.78
C VAL A 42 -0.94 2.48 11.28
N LYS A 43 -0.27 1.44 11.76
CA LYS A 43 0.00 1.24 13.19
C LYS A 43 0.83 2.38 13.79
N PHE A 44 1.88 2.81 13.10
CA PHE A 44 2.74 3.89 13.59
C PHE A 44 2.16 5.28 13.32
N GLY A 45 0.97 5.36 12.73
CA GLY A 45 0.29 6.61 12.48
C GLY A 45 0.85 7.43 11.34
N ILE A 46 1.69 6.83 10.48
CA ILE A 46 2.30 7.58 9.37
C ILE A 46 1.25 8.00 8.35
N LEU A 47 0.37 7.07 7.94
CA LEU A 47 -0.68 7.41 6.97
C LEU A 47 -1.64 8.46 7.54
N GLU A 48 -1.99 8.36 8.82
CA GLU A 48 -2.84 9.36 9.46
C GLU A 48 -2.16 10.73 9.49
N TYR A 49 -0.87 10.76 9.83
CA TYR A 49 -0.08 11.99 9.83
C TYR A 49 -0.06 12.64 8.45
N LEU A 50 0.15 11.84 7.40
CA LEU A 50 0.12 12.33 6.03
C LEU A 50 -1.28 12.84 5.65
N SER A 51 -2.34 12.13 6.06
CA SER A 51 -3.71 12.53 5.74
C SER A 51 -4.09 13.86 6.38
N ASN A 52 -3.49 14.19 7.52
CA ASN A 52 -3.75 15.43 8.24
C ASN A 52 -2.87 16.59 7.78
N ASN A 53 -1.93 16.36 6.87
CA ASN A 53 -0.98 17.37 6.40
C ASN A 53 -0.97 17.42 4.89
N HIS A 54 -1.99 18.06 4.31
CA HIS A 54 -2.20 18.10 2.85
C HIS A 54 -1.06 18.78 2.08
N LYS A 55 -0.27 19.59 2.75
CA LYS A 55 0.87 20.26 2.09
C LYS A 55 2.12 19.39 2.04
N GLY A 56 2.02 18.17 2.59
CA GLY A 56 3.11 17.22 2.61
C GLY A 56 3.99 17.36 3.84
N VAL A 57 4.71 16.30 4.14
CA VAL A 57 5.65 16.26 5.27
C VAL A 57 6.98 15.70 4.80
N THR A 58 8.06 16.15 5.45
CA THR A 58 9.39 15.63 5.17
C THR A 58 9.64 14.35 5.96
N GLN A 59 10.66 13.59 5.54
CA GLN A 59 11.07 12.40 6.27
C GLN A 59 11.47 12.74 7.71
N THR A 60 12.17 13.84 7.92
CA THR A 60 12.58 14.28 9.25
C THR A 60 11.36 14.52 10.16
N GLU A 61 10.32 15.15 9.62
CA GLU A 61 9.09 15.37 10.38
C GLU A 61 8.42 14.07 10.78
N ILE A 62 8.44 13.05 9.88
CA ILE A 62 7.88 11.74 10.18
C ILE A 62 8.70 11.04 11.28
N VAL A 63 10.02 11.13 11.22
CA VAL A 63 10.90 10.59 12.25
C VAL A 63 10.56 11.21 13.62
N GLU A 64 10.41 12.52 13.68
CA GLU A 64 10.07 13.21 14.91
C GLU A 64 8.69 12.82 15.44
N TYR A 65 7.73 12.68 14.53
CA TYR A 65 6.36 12.30 14.89
C TYR A 65 6.28 10.89 15.44
N THR A 66 6.94 9.94 14.78
CA THR A 66 6.83 8.51 15.11
C THR A 66 7.82 8.06 16.19
N LYS A 67 8.92 8.80 16.37
CA LYS A 67 10.06 8.40 17.21
C LYS A 67 10.76 7.14 16.71
N LEU A 68 10.50 6.74 15.48
CA LEU A 68 11.23 5.66 14.82
C LEU A 68 12.58 6.17 14.34
N SER A 69 13.51 5.25 14.07
CA SER A 69 14.80 5.63 13.49
C SER A 69 14.60 6.18 12.07
N ASN A 70 15.56 6.99 11.63
CA ASN A 70 15.56 7.51 10.27
C ASN A 70 15.55 6.36 9.24
N TYR A 71 16.32 5.31 9.52
CA TYR A 71 16.40 4.14 8.64
C TYR A 71 15.03 3.43 8.53
N ALA A 72 14.36 3.23 9.67
CA ALA A 72 13.05 2.56 9.67
C ALA A 72 12.02 3.37 8.87
N VAL A 73 11.99 4.68 9.06
CA VAL A 73 11.08 5.56 8.32
C VAL A 73 11.40 5.51 6.83
N GLN A 74 12.68 5.56 6.47
CA GLN A 74 13.10 5.50 5.08
C GLN A 74 12.65 4.19 4.41
N VAL A 75 12.85 3.06 5.07
CA VAL A 75 12.44 1.75 4.54
C VAL A 75 10.92 1.70 4.33
N LEU A 76 10.16 2.17 5.32
CA LEU A 76 8.70 2.19 5.22
C LEU A 76 8.21 3.12 4.10
N LEU A 77 8.82 4.28 3.96
CA LEU A 77 8.45 5.23 2.89
C LEU A 77 8.79 4.69 1.51
N GLU A 78 10.01 4.16 1.33
CA GLU A 78 10.40 3.60 0.04
C GLU A 78 9.50 2.45 -0.39
N ALA A 79 9.18 1.53 0.53
CA ALA A 79 8.26 0.44 0.26
C ALA A 79 6.87 0.97 -0.08
N SER A 80 6.39 1.96 0.66
CA SER A 80 5.05 2.53 0.45
C SER A 80 4.94 3.28 -0.87
N LEU A 81 6.01 3.93 -1.32
CA LEU A 81 6.05 4.54 -2.65
C LEU A 81 5.90 3.48 -3.73
N SER A 82 6.61 2.36 -3.58
CA SER A 82 6.54 1.25 -4.51
C SER A 82 5.15 0.59 -4.52
N ILE A 83 4.56 0.44 -3.34
CA ILE A 83 3.20 -0.13 -3.18
C ILE A 83 2.14 0.82 -3.75
N GLY A 84 2.32 2.13 -3.57
CA GLY A 84 1.40 3.12 -4.08
C GLY A 84 0.51 3.78 -3.03
N THR A 85 0.77 3.56 -1.75
CA THR A 85 0.01 4.21 -0.67
C THR A 85 0.50 5.61 -0.34
N VAL A 86 1.72 5.93 -0.78
CA VAL A 86 2.38 7.23 -0.55
C VAL A 86 2.91 7.72 -1.88
N ILE A 87 2.86 9.02 -2.09
CA ILE A 87 3.50 9.69 -3.23
C ILE A 87 4.47 10.75 -2.70
N THR A 88 5.39 11.21 -3.55
CA THR A 88 6.39 12.20 -3.14
C THR A 88 6.55 13.26 -4.20
N SER A 89 6.84 14.48 -3.75
CA SER A 89 7.14 15.63 -4.60
C SER A 89 7.91 16.65 -3.77
N ASP A 90 8.99 17.22 -4.32
CA ASP A 90 9.79 18.25 -3.65
C ASP A 90 10.24 17.86 -2.24
N ASP A 91 10.74 16.63 -2.11
CA ASP A 91 11.22 16.06 -0.83
C ASP A 91 10.16 15.95 0.26
N LYS A 92 8.89 16.04 -0.12
CA LYS A 92 7.76 15.85 0.79
C LYS A 92 6.96 14.63 0.40
N PHE A 93 6.31 14.06 1.38
CA PHE A 93 5.50 12.85 1.23
C PHE A 93 4.03 13.18 1.47
N PHE A 94 3.18 12.55 0.66
CA PHE A 94 1.74 12.76 0.68
C PHE A 94 1.05 11.41 0.67
N ILE A 95 -0.13 11.34 1.28
CA ILE A 95 -0.95 10.14 1.18
C ILE A 95 -1.57 10.08 -0.22
N SER A 96 -1.55 8.89 -0.83
CA SER A 96 -2.25 8.67 -2.09
C SER A 96 -3.71 8.34 -1.84
N LYS A 97 -4.51 8.24 -2.91
CA LYS A 97 -5.89 7.79 -2.79
C LYS A 97 -5.97 6.38 -2.20
N ALA A 98 -5.09 5.49 -2.68
CA ALA A 98 -5.02 4.12 -2.15
C ALA A 98 -4.67 4.13 -0.67
N GLY A 99 -3.72 4.97 -0.26
CA GLY A 99 -3.35 5.11 1.15
C GLY A 99 -4.49 5.61 2.00
N TRP A 100 -5.26 6.56 1.49
CA TRP A 100 -6.42 7.09 2.21
C TRP A 100 -7.49 6.01 2.42
N PHE A 101 -7.79 5.23 1.37
CA PHE A 101 -8.75 4.14 1.51
C PHE A 101 -8.26 3.07 2.49
N LEU A 102 -6.96 2.75 2.44
CA LEU A 102 -6.37 1.80 3.38
C LEU A 102 -6.50 2.30 4.83
N LEU A 103 -6.20 3.58 5.07
CA LEU A 103 -6.28 4.18 6.40
C LEU A 103 -7.70 4.08 6.98
N ASN A 104 -8.71 4.23 6.14
CA ASN A 104 -10.11 4.26 6.56
C ASN A 104 -10.80 2.90 6.41
N ASP A 105 -10.05 1.85 6.07
CA ASP A 105 -10.58 0.49 5.96
C ASP A 105 -10.71 -0.12 7.37
N PRO A 106 -11.91 -0.53 7.78
CA PRO A 106 -12.08 -1.18 9.09
C PRO A 106 -11.24 -2.45 9.24
N MET A 107 -11.03 -3.18 8.16
CA MET A 107 -10.21 -4.40 8.18
C MET A 107 -8.75 -4.09 8.50
N ALA A 108 -8.20 -3.04 7.91
CA ALA A 108 -6.83 -2.63 8.17
C ALA A 108 -6.65 -2.16 9.62
N LYS A 109 -7.64 -1.46 10.16
CA LYS A 109 -7.59 -0.97 11.54
C LYS A 109 -7.77 -2.06 12.59
N ALA A 110 -8.47 -3.14 12.24
CA ALA A 110 -8.72 -4.25 13.17
C ALA A 110 -7.47 -5.10 13.43
N ASN A 111 -6.49 -4.98 12.57
CA ASN A 111 -5.22 -5.68 12.70
C ASN A 111 -4.15 -4.74 13.23
#